data_afb074a2e05f19d7e86231d2e97a23ba
#
_entry.id   afb074a2e05f19d7e86231d2e97a23ba
#
_cell.length_a   1.000
_cell.length_b   1.000
_cell.length_c   1.000
_cell.angle_alpha   90.00
_cell.angle_beta   90.00
_cell.angle_gamma   90.00
#
_symmetry.space_group_name_H-M   'P 1'
#
loop_
_entity.id
_entity.type
_entity.pdbx_description
1 polymer ?
#
loop_
_entity_poly.entity_id
_entity_poly.type
_entity_poly.pdbx_seq_one_letter_code
_entity_poly.pdbx_strand_id
1 'polypeptide(L)'
;MAADSQVTEDNLRTISLTTPKIIRKGRYLLGITGDTRPGDILTYNWNPPAIPRNTDPVQHMGKRVIPSIIDALTTNGYHNFNNNDDKDGGFDYLLAFNAQLFHIACDLSFIQSHLDYYGIGSGGQFATGFLWKKVHKGMSKKEAMELADLAVRCAETFDINTREPIQMVVQEKG
;
A
#
# COMPACT_ATOMS: atom_id res chain seq x y z
N MET A 1 -2.18 -6.49 5.95
CA MET A 1 -1.99 -6.29 4.50
C MET A 1 -1.43 -7.53 3.88
N ALA A 2 -1.81 -7.81 2.63
CA ALA A 2 -1.20 -8.86 1.80
C ALA A 2 -0.81 -8.25 0.45
N ALA A 3 0.30 -8.69 -0.13
CA ALA A 3 0.78 -8.30 -1.44
C ALA A 3 1.47 -9.47 -2.14
N ASP A 4 1.43 -9.48 -3.45
CA ASP A 4 2.24 -10.32 -4.30
C ASP A 4 3.70 -9.83 -4.35
N SER A 5 4.57 -10.58 -5.02
CA SER A 5 6.01 -10.25 -5.13
C SER A 5 6.48 -10.02 -6.57
N GLN A 6 5.58 -9.99 -7.55
CA GLN A 6 5.97 -9.77 -8.94
C GLN A 6 6.34 -8.31 -9.20
N VAL A 7 7.42 -8.10 -9.92
CA VAL A 7 7.80 -6.83 -10.57
C VAL A 7 7.75 -7.05 -12.08
N THR A 8 7.14 -6.13 -12.81
CA THR A 8 7.05 -6.16 -14.27
C THR A 8 7.71 -4.90 -14.83
N GLU A 9 8.71 -5.08 -15.71
CA GLU A 9 9.43 -4.01 -16.39
C GLU A 9 9.57 -4.40 -17.86
N ASP A 10 9.14 -3.56 -18.78
CA ASP A 10 9.21 -3.80 -20.24
C ASP A 10 8.81 -5.22 -20.68
N ASN A 11 7.70 -5.72 -20.16
CA ASN A 11 7.21 -7.10 -20.36
C ASN A 11 8.06 -8.21 -19.72
N LEU A 12 9.15 -7.89 -19.05
CA LEU A 12 9.87 -8.84 -18.23
C LEU A 12 9.21 -8.94 -16.85
N ARG A 13 8.84 -10.15 -16.46
CA ARG A 13 8.27 -10.47 -15.15
C ARG A 13 9.31 -11.12 -14.28
N THR A 14 9.58 -10.58 -13.14
CA THR A 14 10.47 -11.17 -12.14
C THR A 14 9.84 -11.14 -10.76
N ILE A 15 10.36 -11.97 -9.86
CA ILE A 15 9.98 -11.94 -8.45
C ILE A 15 11.00 -11.10 -7.71
N SER A 16 10.54 -10.04 -7.04
CA SER A 16 11.41 -9.25 -6.18
C SER A 16 11.64 -9.95 -4.85
N LEU A 17 12.91 -10.17 -4.53
CA LEU A 17 13.33 -10.69 -3.23
C LEU A 17 13.97 -9.60 -2.35
N THR A 18 14.22 -8.43 -2.91
CA THR A 18 14.99 -7.36 -2.26
C THR A 18 14.12 -6.23 -1.73
N THR A 19 13.04 -5.89 -2.44
CA THR A 19 12.15 -4.81 -2.03
C THR A 19 10.76 -5.36 -1.76
N PRO A 20 10.37 -5.49 -0.49
CA PRO A 20 9.02 -5.93 -0.15
C PRO A 20 8.00 -4.86 -0.55
N LYS A 21 6.85 -5.28 -1.07
CA LYS A 21 5.73 -4.38 -1.39
C LYS A 21 4.98 -3.87 -0.15
N ILE A 22 5.22 -4.47 1.02
CA ILE A 22 4.67 -4.01 2.29
C ILE A 22 5.81 -3.77 3.25
N ILE A 23 5.94 -2.54 3.73
CA ILE A 23 6.93 -2.15 4.73
C ILE A 23 6.26 -1.75 6.04
N ARG A 24 6.94 -2.03 7.15
CA ARG A 24 6.54 -1.57 8.47
C ARG A 24 7.49 -0.49 8.95
N LYS A 25 6.94 0.65 9.31
CA LYS A 25 7.65 1.77 9.95
C LYS A 25 6.98 2.13 11.27
N GLY A 26 7.45 1.53 12.35
CA GLY A 26 6.81 1.67 13.65
C GLY A 26 5.35 1.22 13.63
N ARG A 27 4.42 2.13 13.90
CA ARG A 27 2.97 1.86 13.91
C ARG A 27 2.31 1.98 12.52
N TYR A 28 3.07 2.30 11.47
CA TYR A 28 2.56 2.37 10.11
C TYR A 28 2.86 1.09 9.34
N LEU A 29 1.90 0.65 8.53
CA LEU A 29 2.11 -0.28 7.43
C LEU A 29 1.88 0.46 6.13
N LEU A 30 2.81 0.35 5.20
CA LEU A 30 2.72 0.96 3.88
C LEU A 30 2.82 -0.14 2.82
N GLY A 31 1.75 -0.34 2.06
CA GLY A 31 1.73 -1.15 0.84
C GLY A 31 2.06 -0.26 -0.37
N ILE A 32 2.78 -0.80 -1.34
CA ILE A 32 3.37 -0.05 -2.45
C ILE A 32 3.05 -0.77 -3.76
N THR A 33 2.67 -0.01 -4.80
CA THR A 33 2.51 -0.51 -6.17
C THR A 33 2.91 0.56 -7.18
N GLY A 34 3.16 0.14 -8.43
CA GLY A 34 3.60 1.02 -9.51
C GLY A 34 5.11 1.18 -9.55
N ASP A 35 5.60 2.40 -9.79
CA ASP A 35 7.02 2.71 -9.87
C ASP A 35 7.77 2.28 -8.61
N THR A 36 8.90 1.60 -8.79
CA THR A 36 9.71 1.05 -7.69
C THR A 36 10.51 2.14 -6.97
N ARG A 37 10.95 3.18 -7.65
CA ARG A 37 11.82 4.23 -7.07
C ARG A 37 11.21 4.95 -5.88
N PRO A 38 9.95 5.45 -5.91
CA PRO A 38 9.32 6.03 -4.71
C PRO A 38 9.20 5.03 -3.56
N GLY A 39 8.91 3.75 -3.88
CA GLY A 39 8.84 2.68 -2.89
C GLY A 39 10.16 2.45 -2.17
N ASP A 40 11.28 2.40 -2.91
CA ASP A 40 12.61 2.26 -2.34
C ASP A 40 12.97 3.44 -1.43
N ILE A 41 12.68 4.66 -1.88
CA ILE A 41 12.92 5.86 -1.06
C ILE A 41 12.17 5.75 0.27
N LEU A 42 10.89 5.42 0.25
CA LEU A 42 10.12 5.30 1.49
C LEU A 42 10.58 4.12 2.34
N THR A 43 11.01 3.03 1.72
CA THR A 43 11.54 1.87 2.45
C THR A 43 12.79 2.25 3.26
N TYR A 44 13.71 2.99 2.69
CA TYR A 44 15.02 3.26 3.31
C TYR A 44 15.11 4.62 4.00
N ASN A 45 14.45 5.64 3.46
CA ASN A 45 14.68 7.04 3.86
C ASN A 45 13.48 7.70 4.56
N TRP A 46 12.27 7.13 4.50
CA TRP A 46 11.13 7.73 5.19
C TRP A 46 11.17 7.47 6.69
N ASN A 47 11.13 8.54 7.47
CA ASN A 47 10.93 8.51 8.91
C ASN A 47 9.52 9.03 9.22
N PRO A 48 8.54 8.14 9.46
CA PRO A 48 7.17 8.57 9.66
C PRO A 48 7.02 9.38 10.95
N PRO A 49 6.11 10.36 10.96
CA PRO A 49 5.85 11.16 12.16
C PRO A 49 5.28 10.31 13.29
N ALA A 50 5.60 10.66 14.53
CA ALA A 50 4.98 10.05 15.69
C ALA A 50 3.46 10.28 15.68
N ILE A 51 2.69 9.26 16.06
CA ILE A 51 1.23 9.32 16.14
C ILE A 51 0.87 9.73 17.58
N PRO A 52 0.40 10.97 17.83
CA PRO A 52 -0.02 11.39 19.15
C PRO A 52 -1.25 10.61 19.64
N ARG A 53 -1.43 10.52 20.96
CA ARG A 53 -2.67 9.99 21.53
C ARG A 53 -3.85 10.91 21.15
N ASN A 54 -5.00 10.32 20.88
CA ASN A 54 -6.24 11.03 20.53
C ASN A 54 -6.13 11.92 19.26
N THR A 55 -5.25 11.57 18.35
CA THR A 55 -5.12 12.27 17.08
C THR A 55 -6.26 11.85 16.12
N ASP A 56 -6.88 12.84 15.46
CA ASP A 56 -7.73 12.59 14.32
C ASP A 56 -6.89 12.04 13.15
N PRO A 57 -7.19 10.83 12.65
CA PRO A 57 -6.34 10.20 11.64
C PRO A 57 -6.29 10.97 10.31
N VAL A 58 -7.39 11.59 9.87
CA VAL A 58 -7.46 12.34 8.62
C VAL A 58 -6.62 13.62 8.72
N GLN A 59 -6.74 14.35 9.85
CA GLN A 59 -5.90 15.52 10.09
C GLN A 59 -4.41 15.15 10.19
N HIS A 60 -4.10 14.01 10.82
CA HIS A 60 -2.73 13.53 10.92
C HIS A 60 -2.16 13.20 9.55
N MET A 61 -2.95 12.54 8.70
CA MET A 61 -2.57 12.31 7.29
C MET A 61 -2.18 13.62 6.60
N GLY A 62 -3.09 14.57 6.50
CA GLY A 62 -2.87 15.79 5.74
C GLY A 62 -1.78 16.71 6.31
N LYS A 63 -1.70 16.80 7.65
CA LYS A 63 -0.79 17.77 8.30
C LYS A 63 0.61 17.22 8.59
N ARG A 64 0.78 15.91 8.67
CA ARG A 64 2.04 15.30 9.11
C ARG A 64 2.54 14.21 8.19
N VAL A 65 1.69 13.24 7.83
CA VAL A 65 2.13 12.08 7.05
C VAL A 65 2.46 12.48 5.62
N ILE A 66 1.52 13.11 4.91
CA ILE A 66 1.74 13.54 3.52
C ILE A 66 2.95 14.47 3.39
N PRO A 67 3.11 15.53 4.22
CA PRO A 67 4.32 16.35 4.17
C PRO A 67 5.61 15.57 4.42
N SER A 68 5.60 14.58 5.30
CA SER A 68 6.79 13.76 5.56
C SER A 68 7.14 12.82 4.41
N ILE A 69 6.14 12.35 3.67
CA ILE A 69 6.34 11.56 2.44
C ILE A 69 6.93 12.45 1.34
N ILE A 70 6.38 13.66 1.14
CA ILE A 70 6.90 14.65 0.18
C ILE A 70 8.38 14.96 0.49
N ASP A 71 8.68 15.24 1.74
CA ASP A 71 10.06 15.54 2.18
C ASP A 71 11.00 14.37 1.89
N ALA A 72 10.61 13.15 2.24
CA ALA A 72 11.41 11.97 1.97
C ALA A 72 11.66 11.77 0.47
N LEU A 73 10.64 11.94 -0.37
CA LEU A 73 10.74 11.77 -1.81
C LEU A 73 11.62 12.87 -2.44
N THR A 74 11.34 14.15 -2.15
CA THR A 74 12.05 15.29 -2.75
C THR A 74 13.50 15.35 -2.31
N THR A 75 13.80 15.15 -1.03
CA THR A 75 15.18 15.11 -0.50
C THR A 75 16.02 14.01 -1.16
N ASN A 76 15.38 12.93 -1.60
CA ASN A 76 16.05 11.83 -2.30
C ASN A 76 15.90 11.90 -3.84
N GLY A 77 15.61 13.08 -4.37
CA GLY A 77 15.66 13.38 -5.80
C GLY A 77 14.45 12.87 -6.61
N TYR A 78 13.34 12.56 -5.95
CA TYR A 78 12.10 12.23 -6.64
C TYR A 78 11.14 13.42 -6.61
N HIS A 79 10.89 14.03 -7.78
CA HIS A 79 10.07 15.24 -7.92
C HIS A 79 8.85 15.05 -8.83
N ASN A 80 8.62 13.83 -9.27
CA ASN A 80 7.68 13.54 -10.34
C ASN A 80 6.29 13.18 -9.79
N PHE A 81 5.60 14.15 -9.18
CA PHE A 81 4.27 13.97 -8.58
C PHE A 81 3.10 14.27 -9.54
N ASN A 82 3.38 14.78 -10.76
CA ASN A 82 2.36 15.28 -11.68
C ASN A 82 2.49 14.69 -13.09
N ASN A 83 3.02 13.49 -13.26
CA ASN A 83 3.10 12.91 -14.59
C ASN A 83 1.72 12.51 -15.10
N ASN A 84 1.06 13.49 -15.76
CA ASN A 84 -0.04 13.22 -16.70
C ASN A 84 0.47 12.56 -18.01
N ASP A 85 1.76 12.34 -18.15
CA ASP A 85 2.31 11.57 -19.25
C ASP A 85 2.17 10.08 -18.90
N ASP A 86 1.13 9.47 -19.45
CA ASP A 86 0.74 8.04 -19.33
C ASP A 86 1.85 7.02 -19.70
N LYS A 87 3.08 7.43 -19.82
CA LYS A 87 4.21 6.58 -20.24
C LYS A 87 5.09 6.09 -19.11
N ASP A 88 5.11 6.79 -17.98
CA ASP A 88 5.87 6.36 -16.81
C ASP A 88 4.85 6.04 -15.71
N GLY A 89 4.65 4.76 -15.47
CA GLY A 89 3.64 4.24 -14.56
C GLY A 89 3.68 4.94 -13.21
N GLY A 90 2.55 5.54 -12.82
CA GLY A 90 2.39 6.17 -11.52
C GLY A 90 2.58 5.17 -10.39
N PHE A 91 2.58 5.65 -9.17
CA PHE A 91 2.60 4.82 -7.98
C PHE A 91 1.36 5.06 -7.13
N ASP A 92 0.96 4.05 -6.38
CA ASP A 92 -0.06 4.17 -5.34
C ASP A 92 0.45 3.58 -4.04
N TYR A 93 0.01 4.15 -2.93
CA TYR A 93 0.28 3.61 -1.61
C TYR A 93 -1.01 3.26 -0.87
N LEU A 94 -0.94 2.20 -0.10
CA LEU A 94 -1.97 1.84 0.87
C LEU A 94 -1.38 1.95 2.26
N LEU A 95 -1.77 2.98 3.00
CA LEU A 95 -1.23 3.25 4.34
C LEU A 95 -2.23 2.85 5.42
N ALA A 96 -1.76 2.10 6.41
CA ALA A 96 -2.55 1.76 7.59
C ALA A 96 -1.88 2.23 8.88
N PHE A 97 -2.65 2.89 9.75
CA PHE A 97 -2.29 3.18 11.14
C PHE A 97 -3.55 3.39 11.97
N ASN A 98 -3.48 3.16 13.27
CA ASN A 98 -4.62 3.30 14.20
C ASN A 98 -5.91 2.62 13.72
N ALA A 99 -5.80 1.42 13.13
CA ALA A 99 -6.91 0.69 12.54
C ALA A 99 -7.68 1.46 11.43
N GLN A 100 -7.07 2.45 10.82
CA GLN A 100 -7.58 3.19 9.67
C GLN A 100 -6.77 2.83 8.42
N LEU A 101 -7.39 2.92 7.26
CA LEU A 101 -6.82 2.59 5.97
C LEU A 101 -6.96 3.78 5.01
N PHE A 102 -5.86 4.19 4.40
CA PHE A 102 -5.79 5.31 3.47
C PHE A 102 -5.15 4.88 2.16
N HIS A 103 -5.78 5.22 1.07
CA HIS A 103 -5.16 5.18 -0.26
C HIS A 103 -4.52 6.55 -0.53
N ILE A 104 -3.29 6.55 -1.02
CA ILE A 104 -2.53 7.73 -1.41
C ILE A 104 -2.17 7.55 -2.88
N ALA A 105 -2.64 8.46 -3.73
CA ALA A 105 -2.37 8.45 -5.16
C ALA A 105 -1.00 9.06 -5.51
N CYS A 106 -0.57 8.94 -6.75
CA CYS A 106 0.74 9.44 -7.22
C CYS A 106 0.92 10.96 -7.09
N ASP A 107 -0.16 11.74 -7.11
CA ASP A 107 -0.16 13.17 -6.84
C ASP A 107 -0.13 13.53 -5.34
N LEU A 108 -0.02 12.50 -4.49
CA LEU A 108 -0.05 12.56 -3.03
C LEU A 108 -1.38 13.05 -2.44
N SER A 109 -2.44 13.12 -3.24
CA SER A 109 -3.80 13.17 -2.70
C SER A 109 -4.11 11.87 -1.95
N PHE A 110 -4.96 11.95 -0.93
CA PHE A 110 -5.32 10.76 -0.17
C PHE A 110 -6.81 10.69 0.10
N ILE A 111 -7.31 9.48 0.17
CA ILE A 111 -8.67 9.17 0.58
C ILE A 111 -8.67 8.13 1.69
N GLN A 112 -9.62 8.26 2.61
CA GLN A 112 -9.93 7.21 3.57
C GLN A 112 -11.03 6.33 2.99
N SER A 113 -10.80 5.02 2.90
CA SER A 113 -11.85 4.10 2.47
C SER A 113 -12.98 4.04 3.51
N HIS A 114 -14.23 4.06 3.05
CA HIS A 114 -15.39 3.78 3.88
C HIS A 114 -15.59 2.28 4.14
N LEU A 115 -14.85 1.45 3.39
CA LEU A 115 -14.80 0.01 3.57
C LEU A 115 -13.65 -0.37 4.49
N ASP A 116 -13.81 -1.45 5.24
CA ASP A 116 -12.76 -1.99 6.12
C ASP A 116 -11.66 -2.73 5.32
N TYR A 117 -11.63 -2.58 4.00
CA TYR A 117 -10.64 -3.15 3.07
C TYR A 117 -10.44 -2.25 1.85
N TYR A 118 -9.32 -2.43 1.16
CA TYR A 118 -8.97 -1.72 -0.07
C TYR A 118 -7.90 -2.50 -0.84
N GLY A 119 -7.94 -2.43 -2.18
CA GLY A 119 -6.93 -3.00 -3.07
C GLY A 119 -6.33 -1.93 -3.97
N ILE A 120 -5.01 -1.93 -4.15
CA ILE A 120 -4.26 -1.07 -5.07
C ILE A 120 -3.50 -1.91 -6.08
N GLY A 121 -3.03 -1.28 -7.15
CA GLY A 121 -2.34 -1.94 -8.26
C GLY A 121 -3.29 -2.64 -9.24
N SER A 122 -2.73 -3.27 -10.28
CA SER A 122 -3.49 -3.92 -11.35
C SER A 122 -4.41 -5.03 -10.86
N GLY A 123 -3.97 -5.82 -9.86
CA GLY A 123 -4.78 -6.85 -9.21
C GLY A 123 -5.78 -6.32 -8.18
N GLY A 124 -5.69 -5.04 -7.81
CA GLY A 124 -6.46 -4.46 -6.69
C GLY A 124 -7.98 -4.56 -6.86
N GLN A 125 -8.50 -4.38 -8.08
CA GLN A 125 -9.92 -4.52 -8.35
C GLN A 125 -10.44 -5.96 -8.16
N PHE A 126 -9.67 -6.97 -8.52
CA PHE A 126 -10.04 -8.38 -8.33
C PHE A 126 -10.02 -8.73 -6.84
N ALA A 127 -8.99 -8.32 -6.12
CA ALA A 127 -8.89 -8.49 -4.68
C ALA A 127 -10.05 -7.79 -3.93
N THR A 128 -10.37 -6.56 -4.29
CA THR A 128 -11.48 -5.79 -3.71
C THR A 128 -12.83 -6.46 -4.00
N GLY A 129 -13.06 -6.92 -5.24
CA GLY A 129 -14.26 -7.65 -5.62
C GLY A 129 -14.41 -8.97 -4.86
N PHE A 130 -13.30 -9.71 -4.64
CA PHE A 130 -13.31 -10.93 -3.84
C PHE A 130 -13.70 -10.67 -2.38
N LEU A 131 -13.25 -9.57 -1.80
CA LEU A 131 -13.53 -9.20 -0.41
C LEU A 131 -14.97 -8.68 -0.19
N TRP A 132 -15.65 -8.29 -1.26
CA TRP A 132 -17.05 -7.82 -1.20
C TRP A 132 -17.93 -8.82 -0.47
N LYS A 133 -18.66 -8.34 0.53
CA LYS A 133 -19.53 -9.13 1.42
C LYS A 133 -18.86 -10.23 2.26
N LYS A 134 -17.53 -10.40 2.16
CA LYS A 134 -16.79 -11.37 3.00
C LYS A 134 -16.23 -10.72 4.27
N VAL A 135 -15.85 -9.44 4.18
CA VAL A 135 -15.36 -8.69 5.33
C VAL A 135 -16.51 -8.21 6.19
N HIS A 136 -16.45 -8.48 7.48
CA HIS A 136 -17.49 -8.10 8.45
C HIS A 136 -16.87 -7.66 9.79
N LYS A 137 -17.61 -6.88 10.57
CA LYS A 137 -17.20 -6.47 11.91
C LYS A 137 -17.06 -7.69 12.84
N GLY A 138 -16.02 -7.68 13.67
CA GLY A 138 -15.75 -8.76 14.61
C GLY A 138 -14.97 -9.93 14.03
N MET A 139 -14.52 -9.85 12.80
CA MET A 139 -13.63 -10.81 12.18
C MET A 139 -12.35 -10.99 13.02
N SER A 140 -11.94 -12.23 13.26
CA SER A 140 -10.70 -12.52 13.94
C SER A 140 -9.48 -12.16 13.08
N LYS A 141 -8.33 -11.95 13.73
CA LYS A 141 -7.06 -11.74 13.03
C LYS A 141 -6.77 -12.86 12.01
N LYS A 142 -7.03 -14.13 12.38
CA LYS A 142 -6.79 -15.28 11.52
C LYS A 142 -7.66 -15.22 10.28
N GLU A 143 -8.97 -15.01 10.43
CA GLU A 143 -9.91 -14.88 9.31
C GLU A 143 -9.53 -13.72 8.39
N ALA A 144 -9.16 -12.56 8.95
CA ALA A 144 -8.72 -11.41 8.15
C ALA A 144 -7.45 -11.71 7.36
N MET A 145 -6.50 -12.45 7.93
CA MET A 145 -5.29 -12.88 7.22
C MET A 145 -5.61 -13.87 6.10
N GLU A 146 -6.45 -14.86 6.36
CA GLU A 146 -6.88 -15.85 5.36
C GLU A 146 -7.62 -15.18 4.20
N LEU A 147 -8.52 -14.24 4.48
CA LEU A 147 -9.22 -13.48 3.44
C LEU A 147 -8.27 -12.59 2.63
N ALA A 148 -7.29 -11.97 3.26
CA ALA A 148 -6.32 -11.13 2.56
C ALA A 148 -5.42 -11.97 1.63
N ASP A 149 -4.98 -13.16 2.05
CA ASP A 149 -4.25 -14.11 1.21
C ASP A 149 -5.08 -14.55 0.01
N LEU A 150 -6.31 -15.00 0.27
CA LEU A 150 -7.22 -15.45 -0.78
C LEU A 150 -7.58 -14.33 -1.78
N ALA A 151 -7.65 -13.08 -1.32
CA ALA A 151 -7.89 -11.93 -2.19
C ALA A 151 -6.73 -11.71 -3.18
N VAL A 152 -5.48 -11.82 -2.72
CA VAL A 152 -4.31 -11.73 -3.61
C VAL A 152 -4.25 -12.92 -4.55
N ARG A 153 -4.56 -14.14 -4.11
CA ARG A 153 -4.65 -15.33 -4.99
C ARG A 153 -5.77 -15.21 -6.03
N CYS A 154 -6.88 -14.60 -5.66
CA CYS A 154 -7.93 -14.28 -6.64
C CYS A 154 -7.39 -13.31 -7.70
N ALA A 155 -6.66 -12.28 -7.29
CA ALA A 155 -6.01 -11.37 -8.23
C ALA A 155 -4.98 -12.10 -9.11
N GLU A 156 -4.15 -12.97 -8.57
CA GLU A 156 -3.17 -13.79 -9.31
C GLU A 156 -3.83 -14.62 -10.43
N THR A 157 -5.07 -15.07 -10.21
CA THR A 157 -5.81 -15.86 -11.21
C THR A 157 -6.19 -15.02 -12.45
N PHE A 158 -6.48 -13.72 -12.27
CA PHE A 158 -7.06 -12.88 -13.32
C PHE A 158 -6.13 -11.77 -13.80
N ASP A 159 -5.11 -11.42 -13.01
CA ASP A 159 -4.16 -10.36 -13.32
C ASP A 159 -2.77 -10.95 -13.61
N ILE A 160 -2.28 -10.69 -14.79
CA ILE A 160 -0.98 -11.18 -15.26
C ILE A 160 0.21 -10.55 -14.53
N ASN A 161 -0.01 -9.45 -13.82
CA ASN A 161 1.03 -8.72 -13.07
C ASN A 161 1.04 -9.05 -11.58
N THR A 162 0.18 -9.97 -11.15
CA THR A 162 0.10 -10.44 -9.77
C THR A 162 0.62 -11.87 -9.67
N ARG A 163 1.63 -12.15 -8.84
CA ARG A 163 2.19 -13.49 -8.69
C ARG A 163 2.81 -13.72 -7.31
N GLU A 164 2.62 -14.94 -6.79
CA GLU A 164 3.29 -15.36 -5.56
C GLU A 164 4.84 -15.34 -5.67
N PRO A 165 5.59 -15.31 -4.55
CA PRO A 165 5.10 -15.51 -3.19
C PRO A 165 4.31 -14.32 -2.64
N ILE A 166 3.34 -14.62 -1.76
CA ILE A 166 2.51 -13.59 -1.12
C ILE A 166 3.18 -13.15 0.18
N GLN A 167 3.43 -11.86 0.29
CA GLN A 167 3.86 -11.22 1.53
C GLN A 167 2.64 -10.92 2.41
N MET A 168 2.72 -11.25 3.69
CA MET A 168 1.69 -10.93 4.68
C MET A 168 2.26 -10.16 5.85
N VAL A 169 1.73 -9.00 6.14
CA VAL A 169 2.13 -8.18 7.30
C VAL A 169 0.91 -7.75 8.09
N VAL A 170 0.95 -7.97 9.40
CA VAL A 170 -0.15 -7.63 10.30
C VAL A 170 0.24 -6.44 11.16
N GLN A 171 -0.65 -5.45 11.26
CA GLN A 171 -0.50 -4.35 12.19
C GLN A 171 -0.78 -4.84 13.60
N GLU A 172 0.17 -4.68 14.51
CA GLU A 172 -0.04 -4.97 15.92
C GLU A 172 -0.77 -3.80 16.60
N LYS A 173 -1.65 -4.13 17.54
CA LYS A 173 -2.25 -3.11 18.41
C LYS A 173 -1.13 -2.53 19.28
N GLY A 174 -0.84 -1.25 19.11
CA GLY A 174 0.06 -0.51 19.99
C GLY A 174 -0.65 -0.08 21.28
#